data_cb3345836a325f809fede24b4cb7cbd2
#
_entry.id   cb3345836a325f809fede24b4cb7cbd2
#
_cell.length_a   1.000
_cell.length_b   1.000
_cell.length_c   1.000
_cell.angle_alpha   90.00
_cell.angle_beta   90.00
_cell.angle_gamma   90.00
#
_symmetry.space_group_name_H-M   'P 1'
#
loop_
_entity.id
_entity.type
_entity.pdbx_description
1 polymer ?
#
loop_
_entity_poly.entity_id
_entity_poly.type
_entity_poly.pdbx_seq_one_letter_code
_entity_poly.pdbx_strand_id
1 'polypeptide(L)'
;NNFGTKYYEDEDKINQIKTKLIRGVSKKELRYQLEETAIDGKLIESVLNRIEKETAQKTFWEKSDKGTIKIVHILFKTFLEDNGFYKFNPEGSKNYVFVKVTNNLIDHTSEKEIKDFILNYVIELDDMTIYNYFADQTRFFREDFLTLLSTIDIYFIEDSNSTSYLYYRNCAVKITKEGLEPIDYMDLGGYVWKEHIIDRKFKICENTECDYKTFIKRICANDEARVKTMESTIGFLMHGYKNLSYCPAVILNDEVISDNPEGGTGKGLFMNAINQMKKLVVID
;
A
#
# COMPACT_ATOMS: atom_id res chain seq x y z
N ASN A 1 19.56 36.24 -1.68
CA ASN A 1 19.05 34.86 -1.89
C ASN A 1 17.54 34.72 -1.63
N ASN A 2 16.71 35.67 -2.13
CA ASN A 2 15.25 35.64 -1.93
C ASN A 2 14.47 34.95 -3.08
N PHE A 3 15.15 34.28 -4.02
CA PHE A 3 14.47 33.62 -5.14
C PHE A 3 14.02 32.19 -4.83
N GLY A 4 14.68 31.49 -3.92
CA GLY A 4 14.36 30.09 -3.62
C GLY A 4 13.10 29.91 -2.74
N THR A 5 12.89 30.75 -1.76
CA THR A 5 11.75 30.68 -0.83
C THR A 5 10.40 30.98 -1.52
N LYS A 6 10.40 31.91 -2.48
CA LYS A 6 9.17 32.29 -3.21
C LYS A 6 8.68 31.17 -4.16
N TYR A 7 9.59 30.35 -4.69
CA TYR A 7 9.24 29.24 -5.58
C TYR A 7 8.57 28.06 -4.82
N TYR A 8 9.02 27.76 -3.60
CA TYR A 8 8.42 26.73 -2.75
C TYR A 8 7.05 27.13 -2.18
N GLU A 9 6.87 28.39 -1.80
CA GLU A 9 5.56 28.92 -1.35
C GLU A 9 4.50 28.89 -2.45
N ASP A 10 4.91 29.09 -3.71
CA ASP A 10 4.00 29.04 -4.85
C ASP A 10 3.60 27.59 -5.21
N GLU A 11 4.49 26.61 -5.04
CA GLU A 11 4.21 25.21 -5.31
C GLU A 11 3.25 24.58 -4.29
N ASP A 12 3.39 24.91 -3.02
CA ASP A 12 2.46 24.48 -1.96
C ASP A 12 1.05 25.09 -2.17
N LYS A 13 0.98 26.35 -2.59
CA LYS A 13 -0.30 27.00 -2.94
C LYS A 13 -0.94 26.36 -4.17
N ILE A 14 -0.16 26.04 -5.20
CA ILE A 14 -0.63 25.32 -6.40
C ILE A 14 -1.19 23.95 -6.01
N ASN A 15 -0.54 23.22 -5.13
CA ASN A 15 -1.00 21.90 -4.66
C ASN A 15 -2.28 22.01 -3.81
N GLN A 16 -2.43 23.06 -3.00
CA GLN A 16 -3.67 23.33 -2.27
C GLN A 16 -4.83 23.67 -3.22
N ILE A 17 -4.58 24.42 -4.28
CA ILE A 17 -5.56 24.77 -5.32
C ILE A 17 -5.98 23.53 -6.09
N LYS A 18 -5.01 22.67 -6.49
CA LYS A 18 -5.27 21.37 -7.12
C LYS A 18 -6.18 20.51 -6.24
N THR A 19 -5.88 20.41 -4.96
CA THR A 19 -6.66 19.62 -3.99
C THR A 19 -8.10 20.15 -3.86
N LYS A 20 -8.31 21.45 -3.88
CA LYS A 20 -9.66 22.06 -3.81
C LYS A 20 -10.47 21.83 -5.10
N LEU A 21 -9.84 21.89 -6.27
CA LEU A 21 -10.48 21.58 -7.56
C LEU A 21 -10.89 20.12 -7.65
N ILE A 22 -10.02 19.21 -7.20
CA ILE A 22 -10.31 17.76 -7.12
C ILE A 22 -11.49 17.49 -6.16
N ARG A 23 -11.67 18.33 -5.12
CA ARG A 23 -12.81 18.25 -4.18
C ARG A 23 -14.09 18.90 -4.67
N GLY A 24 -14.16 19.32 -5.93
CA GLY A 24 -15.38 19.86 -6.55
C GLY A 24 -15.67 21.34 -6.24
N VAL A 25 -14.69 22.11 -5.73
CA VAL A 25 -14.84 23.56 -5.56
C VAL A 25 -14.86 24.22 -6.93
N SER A 26 -15.87 25.05 -7.22
CA SER A 26 -16.04 25.65 -8.54
C SER A 26 -14.87 26.60 -8.88
N LYS A 27 -14.51 26.67 -10.18
CA LYS A 27 -13.47 27.57 -10.71
C LYS A 27 -13.72 29.02 -10.34
N LYS A 28 -15.00 29.41 -10.30
CA LYS A 28 -15.42 30.76 -9.95
C LYS A 28 -15.15 31.11 -8.49
N GLU A 29 -15.33 30.16 -7.61
CA GLU A 29 -15.08 30.29 -6.16
C GLU A 29 -13.59 30.26 -5.84
N LEU A 30 -12.81 29.43 -6.54
CA LEU A 30 -11.35 29.45 -6.45
C LEU A 30 -10.73 30.73 -6.98
N ARG A 31 -11.27 31.29 -8.07
CA ARG A 31 -10.85 32.55 -8.60
C ARG A 31 -11.06 33.69 -7.59
N TYR A 32 -12.24 33.73 -6.97
CA TYR A 32 -12.56 34.70 -5.92
C TYR A 32 -11.61 34.62 -4.72
N GLN A 33 -11.32 33.39 -4.24
CA GLN A 33 -10.38 33.16 -3.14
C GLN A 33 -8.94 33.55 -3.48
N LEU A 34 -8.53 33.43 -4.75
CA LEU A 34 -7.19 33.78 -5.22
C LEU A 34 -7.04 35.30 -5.46
N GLU A 35 -8.09 35.96 -5.92
CA GLU A 35 -8.12 37.41 -6.08
C GLU A 35 -7.97 38.14 -4.74
N GLU A 36 -8.47 37.58 -3.64
CA GLU A 36 -8.26 38.09 -2.28
C GLU A 36 -6.80 38.00 -1.79
N THR A 37 -5.95 37.21 -2.43
CA THR A 37 -4.55 36.99 -2.01
C THR A 37 -3.55 37.92 -2.70
N ALA A 38 -3.97 38.95 -3.39
CA ALA A 38 -3.14 39.95 -4.11
C ALA A 38 -2.16 39.35 -5.15
N ILE A 39 -2.51 38.23 -5.76
CA ILE A 39 -1.75 37.57 -6.83
C ILE A 39 -2.17 38.17 -8.18
N ASP A 40 -1.21 38.40 -9.09
CA ASP A 40 -1.50 38.91 -10.43
C ASP A 40 -2.54 38.07 -11.18
N GLY A 41 -3.61 38.65 -11.67
CA GLY A 41 -4.72 37.96 -12.34
C GLY A 41 -4.30 37.15 -13.56
N LYS A 42 -3.22 37.56 -14.26
CA LYS A 42 -2.63 36.77 -15.37
C LYS A 42 -1.95 35.48 -14.88
N LEU A 43 -1.33 35.55 -13.70
CA LEU A 43 -0.72 34.40 -13.08
C LEU A 43 -1.79 33.40 -12.60
N ILE A 44 -2.88 33.93 -12.00
CA ILE A 44 -4.04 33.12 -11.61
C ILE A 44 -4.64 32.38 -12.81
N GLU A 45 -4.84 33.06 -13.94
CA GLU A 45 -5.36 32.43 -15.16
C GLU A 45 -4.40 31.38 -15.74
N SER A 46 -3.11 31.65 -15.75
CA SER A 46 -2.11 30.67 -16.24
C SER A 46 -2.06 29.42 -15.37
N VAL A 47 -2.15 29.57 -14.04
CA VAL A 47 -2.19 28.48 -13.06
C VAL A 47 -3.49 27.69 -13.19
N LEU A 48 -4.65 28.37 -13.27
CA LEU A 48 -5.94 27.69 -13.43
C LEU A 48 -6.02 26.94 -14.76
N ASN A 49 -5.53 27.51 -15.87
CA ASN A 49 -5.50 26.85 -17.17
C ASN A 49 -4.50 25.66 -17.20
N ARG A 50 -3.38 25.75 -16.48
CA ARG A 50 -2.45 24.64 -16.31
C ARG A 50 -3.06 23.53 -15.48
N ILE A 51 -3.71 23.87 -14.36
CA ILE A 51 -4.42 22.92 -13.50
C ILE A 51 -5.58 22.30 -14.26
N GLU A 52 -6.32 23.06 -15.08
CA GLU A 52 -7.37 22.48 -15.94
C GLU A 52 -6.82 21.53 -16.98
N LYS A 53 -5.67 21.81 -17.58
CA LYS A 53 -5.02 20.85 -18.49
C LYS A 53 -4.54 19.60 -17.77
N GLU A 54 -4.06 19.73 -16.54
CA GLU A 54 -3.58 18.63 -15.71
C GLU A 54 -4.73 17.87 -15.02
N THR A 55 -5.83 18.55 -14.69
CA THR A 55 -7.06 18.00 -14.11
C THR A 55 -8.20 17.90 -15.13
N ALA A 56 -7.95 18.21 -16.41
CA ALA A 56 -8.93 17.96 -17.46
C ALA A 56 -9.43 16.55 -17.25
N GLN A 57 -10.69 16.44 -16.89
CA GLN A 57 -11.36 15.19 -16.61
C GLN A 57 -10.95 14.21 -17.70
N LYS A 58 -10.15 13.21 -17.36
CA LYS A 58 -9.72 12.18 -18.30
C LYS A 58 -10.96 11.35 -18.64
N THR A 59 -11.84 11.94 -19.46
CA THR A 59 -12.98 11.22 -19.96
C THR A 59 -12.46 10.17 -20.95
N PHE A 60 -12.83 8.92 -20.72
CA PHE A 60 -12.55 7.81 -21.62
C PHE A 60 -13.75 7.45 -22.48
N TRP A 61 -14.69 8.38 -22.63
CA TRP A 61 -15.87 8.27 -23.48
C TRP A 61 -16.10 9.54 -24.29
N GLU A 62 -16.81 9.38 -25.40
CA GLU A 62 -17.32 10.45 -26.25
C GLU A 62 -18.84 10.43 -26.21
N LYS A 63 -19.47 11.62 -26.18
CA LYS A 63 -20.93 11.78 -26.38
C LYS A 63 -21.16 12.37 -27.76
N SER A 64 -21.98 11.71 -28.57
CA SER A 64 -22.45 12.28 -29.84
C SER A 64 -23.53 13.35 -29.58
N ASP A 65 -23.80 14.19 -30.57
CA ASP A 65 -24.90 15.19 -30.54
C ASP A 65 -26.27 14.56 -30.25
N LYS A 66 -26.42 13.28 -30.56
CA LYS A 66 -27.64 12.50 -30.30
C LYS A 66 -27.65 11.82 -28.93
N GLY A 67 -26.67 12.11 -28.07
CA GLY A 67 -26.55 11.53 -26.73
C GLY A 67 -26.01 10.09 -26.67
N THR A 68 -25.56 9.54 -27.80
CA THR A 68 -24.96 8.19 -27.81
C THR A 68 -23.58 8.22 -27.18
N ILE A 69 -23.33 7.33 -26.23
CA ILE A 69 -22.05 7.20 -25.53
C ILE A 69 -21.19 6.15 -26.23
N LYS A 70 -19.96 6.49 -26.54
CA LYS A 70 -18.94 5.59 -27.10
C LYS A 70 -17.72 5.56 -26.21
N ILE A 71 -17.30 4.38 -25.76
CA ILE A 71 -16.06 4.22 -24.99
C ILE A 71 -14.88 4.21 -25.94
N VAL A 72 -13.87 5.05 -25.63
CA VAL A 72 -12.59 5.08 -26.33
C VAL A 72 -11.63 4.13 -25.60
N HIS A 73 -11.44 2.94 -26.13
CA HIS A 73 -10.78 1.83 -25.45
C HIS A 73 -9.36 2.17 -24.97
N ILE A 74 -8.59 2.91 -25.78
CA ILE A 74 -7.23 3.30 -25.39
C ILE A 74 -7.26 4.29 -24.21
N LEU A 75 -8.21 5.22 -24.19
CA LEU A 75 -8.35 6.16 -23.07
C LEU A 75 -8.85 5.45 -21.81
N PHE A 76 -9.76 4.48 -21.95
CA PHE A 76 -10.21 3.66 -20.83
C PHE A 76 -9.08 2.83 -20.23
N LYS A 77 -8.27 2.19 -21.08
CA LYS A 77 -7.04 1.49 -20.67
C LYS A 77 -6.10 2.43 -19.91
N THR A 78 -5.73 3.56 -20.52
CA THR A 78 -4.82 4.53 -19.91
C THR A 78 -5.35 5.05 -18.58
N PHE A 79 -6.67 5.33 -18.51
CA PHE A 79 -7.31 5.77 -17.27
C PHE A 79 -7.17 4.73 -16.14
N LEU A 80 -7.40 3.46 -16.44
CA LEU A 80 -7.23 2.38 -15.46
C LEU A 80 -5.77 2.25 -15.02
N GLU A 81 -4.83 2.30 -15.96
CA GLU A 81 -3.38 2.21 -15.68
C GLU A 81 -2.87 3.40 -14.88
N ASP A 82 -3.32 4.61 -15.17
CA ASP A 82 -3.02 5.82 -14.38
C ASP A 82 -3.55 5.72 -12.94
N ASN A 83 -4.58 4.89 -12.72
CA ASN A 83 -5.13 4.61 -11.39
C ASN A 83 -4.60 3.28 -10.79
N GLY A 84 -3.52 2.76 -11.38
CA GLY A 84 -2.75 1.65 -10.84
C GLY A 84 -3.28 0.25 -11.18
N PHE A 85 -4.22 0.10 -12.10
CA PHE A 85 -4.73 -1.22 -12.50
C PHE A 85 -3.89 -1.84 -13.60
N TYR A 86 -3.37 -3.04 -13.36
CA TYR A 86 -2.49 -3.76 -14.26
C TYR A 86 -2.78 -5.28 -14.23
N LYS A 87 -2.16 -5.98 -15.18
CA LYS A 87 -1.96 -7.43 -15.09
C LYS A 87 -0.59 -7.71 -14.50
N PHE A 88 -0.48 -8.72 -13.68
CA PHE A 88 0.77 -9.22 -13.14
C PHE A 88 0.86 -10.73 -13.35
N ASN A 89 2.01 -11.20 -13.82
CA ASN A 89 2.31 -12.62 -13.97
C ASN A 89 3.15 -13.09 -12.77
N PRO A 90 2.56 -13.79 -11.79
CA PRO A 90 3.35 -14.35 -10.70
C PRO A 90 4.39 -15.34 -11.21
N GLU A 91 5.57 -15.34 -10.59
CA GLU A 91 6.64 -16.27 -10.95
C GLU A 91 6.15 -17.74 -10.86
N GLY A 92 6.44 -18.52 -11.88
CA GLY A 92 6.00 -19.92 -11.97
C GLY A 92 4.52 -20.10 -12.34
N SER A 93 3.74 -19.02 -12.47
CA SER A 93 2.35 -19.09 -12.95
C SER A 93 2.27 -18.96 -14.47
N LYS A 94 1.34 -19.72 -15.08
CA LYS A 94 0.98 -19.54 -16.49
C LYS A 94 -0.12 -18.49 -16.69
N ASN A 95 -0.80 -18.12 -15.61
CA ASN A 95 -1.94 -17.20 -15.63
C ASN A 95 -1.53 -15.88 -14.99
N TYR A 96 -2.01 -14.78 -15.56
CA TYR A 96 -1.93 -13.48 -14.92
C TYR A 96 -3.01 -13.32 -13.85
N VAL A 97 -2.79 -12.35 -12.97
CA VAL A 97 -3.79 -11.83 -12.03
C VAL A 97 -3.93 -10.32 -12.26
N PHE A 98 -5.14 -9.79 -11.99
CA PHE A 98 -5.31 -8.35 -11.94
C PHE A 98 -4.82 -7.82 -10.61
N VAL A 99 -4.09 -6.72 -10.66
CA VAL A 99 -3.54 -6.05 -9.47
C VAL A 99 -3.82 -4.56 -9.51
N LYS A 100 -3.91 -3.98 -8.33
CA LYS A 100 -3.92 -2.53 -8.13
C LYS A 100 -2.65 -2.12 -7.40
N VAL A 101 -1.91 -1.21 -8.00
CA VAL A 101 -0.66 -0.66 -7.45
C VAL A 101 -0.93 0.73 -6.91
N THR A 102 -0.55 0.99 -5.67
CA THR A 102 -0.66 2.31 -5.04
C THR A 102 0.53 2.51 -4.11
N ASN A 103 1.37 3.52 -4.35
CA ASN A 103 2.53 3.85 -3.52
C ASN A 103 3.41 2.61 -3.22
N ASN A 104 3.81 1.87 -4.24
CA ASN A 104 4.59 0.63 -4.15
C ASN A 104 3.91 -0.52 -3.37
N LEU A 105 2.65 -0.36 -2.99
CA LEU A 105 1.82 -1.42 -2.46
C LEU A 105 1.00 -2.06 -3.57
N ILE A 106 0.98 -3.38 -3.60
CA ILE A 106 0.23 -4.19 -4.56
C ILE A 106 -0.90 -4.89 -3.83
N ASP A 107 -2.08 -4.80 -4.41
CA ASP A 107 -3.26 -5.53 -3.95
C ASP A 107 -3.81 -6.38 -5.10
N HIS A 108 -4.35 -7.54 -4.81
CA HIS A 108 -5.17 -8.25 -5.78
C HIS A 108 -6.42 -7.45 -6.07
N THR A 109 -6.85 -7.44 -7.31
CA THR A 109 -8.11 -6.81 -7.68
C THR A 109 -8.93 -7.71 -8.58
N SER A 110 -10.22 -7.51 -8.59
CA SER A 110 -11.19 -8.27 -9.35
C SER A 110 -11.90 -7.38 -10.36
N GLU A 111 -12.53 -8.00 -11.36
CA GLU A 111 -13.42 -7.33 -12.31
C GLU A 111 -14.49 -6.48 -11.62
N LYS A 112 -15.02 -6.99 -10.49
CA LYS A 112 -16.02 -6.30 -9.69
C LYS A 112 -15.46 -5.02 -9.06
N GLU A 113 -14.27 -5.09 -8.48
CA GLU A 113 -13.62 -3.92 -7.84
C GLU A 113 -13.25 -2.87 -8.88
N ILE A 114 -12.82 -3.28 -10.08
CA ILE A 114 -12.59 -2.36 -11.20
C ILE A 114 -13.90 -1.67 -11.61
N LYS A 115 -15.00 -2.44 -11.70
CA LYS A 115 -16.32 -1.86 -11.97
C LYS A 115 -16.75 -0.87 -10.92
N ASP A 116 -16.63 -1.24 -9.63
CA ASP A 116 -17.01 -0.38 -8.51
C ASP A 116 -16.16 0.92 -8.51
N PHE A 117 -14.87 0.81 -8.83
CA PHE A 117 -13.99 1.97 -8.98
C PHE A 117 -14.46 2.91 -10.09
N ILE A 118 -14.80 2.39 -11.27
CA ILE A 118 -15.31 3.20 -12.40
C ILE A 118 -16.66 3.86 -12.05
N LEU A 119 -17.57 3.11 -11.43
CA LEU A 119 -18.87 3.66 -11.03
C LEU A 119 -18.73 4.78 -10.00
N ASN A 120 -17.86 4.60 -9.01
CA ASN A 120 -17.57 5.64 -8.01
C ASN A 120 -16.95 6.88 -8.66
N TYR A 121 -15.99 6.71 -9.57
CA TYR A 121 -15.40 7.82 -10.33
C TYR A 121 -16.48 8.61 -11.10
N VAL A 122 -17.39 7.92 -11.76
CA VAL A 122 -18.45 8.59 -12.54
C VAL A 122 -19.49 9.29 -11.63
N ILE A 123 -19.75 8.75 -10.43
CA ILE A 123 -20.59 9.44 -9.42
C ILE A 123 -19.95 10.78 -9.03
N GLU A 124 -18.63 10.81 -8.81
CA GLU A 124 -17.90 12.02 -8.46
C GLU A 124 -17.95 13.09 -9.57
N LEU A 125 -18.20 12.68 -10.83
CA LEU A 125 -18.40 13.59 -11.96
C LEU A 125 -19.83 14.17 -12.06
N ASP A 126 -20.74 13.69 -11.22
CA ASP A 126 -22.18 14.06 -11.22
C ASP A 126 -22.88 13.81 -12.57
N ASP A 127 -22.41 12.83 -13.36
CA ASP A 127 -22.98 12.46 -14.66
C ASP A 127 -23.77 11.13 -14.58
N MET A 128 -25.03 11.25 -14.18
CA MET A 128 -25.91 10.10 -14.02
C MET A 128 -26.18 9.35 -15.34
N THR A 129 -26.04 10.01 -16.49
CA THR A 129 -26.21 9.37 -17.80
C THR A 129 -25.07 8.38 -18.06
N ILE A 130 -23.85 8.78 -17.76
CA ILE A 130 -22.67 7.92 -17.87
C ILE A 130 -22.69 6.81 -16.81
N TYR A 131 -23.12 7.13 -15.58
CA TYR A 131 -23.30 6.13 -14.54
C TYR A 131 -24.22 4.99 -15.01
N ASN A 132 -25.42 5.32 -15.47
CA ASN A 132 -26.38 4.31 -15.96
C ASN A 132 -25.82 3.52 -17.14
N TYR A 133 -25.12 4.19 -18.07
CA TYR A 133 -24.45 3.52 -19.16
C TYR A 133 -23.47 2.44 -18.67
N PHE A 134 -22.57 2.76 -17.74
CA PHE A 134 -21.62 1.78 -17.20
C PHE A 134 -22.29 0.73 -16.30
N ALA A 135 -23.32 1.09 -15.55
CA ALA A 135 -24.08 0.14 -14.75
C ALA A 135 -24.67 -1.00 -15.63
N ASP A 136 -25.18 -0.64 -16.82
CA ASP A 136 -25.80 -1.58 -17.76
C ASP A 136 -24.78 -2.31 -18.65
N GLN A 137 -23.65 -1.68 -18.99
CA GLN A 137 -22.67 -2.23 -19.93
C GLN A 137 -21.58 -3.05 -19.21
N THR A 138 -21.97 -4.21 -18.66
CA THR A 138 -21.05 -5.09 -17.91
C THR A 138 -19.88 -5.62 -18.72
N ARG A 139 -19.99 -5.62 -20.08
CA ARG A 139 -18.94 -6.15 -20.98
C ARG A 139 -17.58 -5.50 -20.81
N PHE A 140 -17.53 -4.21 -20.41
CA PHE A 140 -16.27 -3.48 -20.21
C PHE A 140 -15.50 -3.90 -18.96
N PHE A 141 -16.13 -4.70 -18.11
CA PHE A 141 -15.55 -5.19 -16.85
C PHE A 141 -15.30 -6.69 -16.86
N ARG A 142 -15.51 -7.37 -18.00
CA ARG A 142 -15.19 -8.79 -18.12
C ARG A 142 -13.71 -8.99 -18.36
N GLU A 143 -13.20 -10.13 -17.96
CA GLU A 143 -11.80 -10.50 -18.11
C GLU A 143 -11.32 -10.32 -19.56
N ASP A 144 -12.08 -10.82 -20.56
CA ASP A 144 -11.75 -10.72 -21.98
C ASP A 144 -11.51 -9.27 -22.44
N PHE A 145 -12.27 -8.30 -21.92
CA PHE A 145 -12.05 -6.89 -22.20
C PHE A 145 -10.89 -6.33 -21.39
N LEU A 146 -10.75 -6.67 -20.12
CA LEU A 146 -9.68 -6.18 -19.23
C LEU A 146 -8.30 -6.74 -19.60
N THR A 147 -8.21 -7.73 -20.49
CA THR A 147 -6.93 -8.19 -21.07
C THR A 147 -6.18 -7.09 -21.81
N LEU A 148 -6.85 -5.99 -22.18
CA LEU A 148 -6.22 -4.80 -22.77
C LEU A 148 -5.24 -4.09 -21.82
N LEU A 149 -5.37 -4.29 -20.49
CA LEU A 149 -4.43 -3.74 -19.52
C LEU A 149 -3.01 -4.26 -19.76
N SER A 150 -2.02 -3.40 -19.56
CA SER A 150 -0.61 -3.78 -19.66
C SER A 150 -0.21 -4.72 -18.54
N THR A 151 0.74 -5.58 -18.83
CA THR A 151 1.42 -6.37 -17.80
C THR A 151 2.49 -5.50 -17.16
N ILE A 152 2.55 -5.50 -15.84
CA ILE A 152 3.59 -4.80 -15.07
C ILE A 152 4.65 -5.80 -14.60
N ASP A 153 5.92 -5.42 -14.72
CA ASP A 153 7.02 -6.12 -14.09
C ASP A 153 7.18 -5.64 -12.66
N ILE A 154 7.12 -6.57 -11.71
CA ILE A 154 7.12 -6.27 -10.29
C ILE A 154 8.36 -6.86 -9.66
N TYR A 155 9.16 -5.99 -9.03
CA TYR A 155 10.27 -6.37 -8.19
C TYR A 155 9.88 -6.24 -6.71
N PHE A 156 9.72 -7.37 -6.04
CA PHE A 156 9.37 -7.39 -4.62
C PHE A 156 10.57 -7.14 -3.73
N ILE A 157 10.33 -6.42 -2.63
CA ILE A 157 11.32 -6.28 -1.57
C ILE A 157 11.41 -7.60 -0.80
N GLU A 158 12.62 -8.13 -0.71
CA GLU A 158 12.92 -9.36 0.01
C GLU A 158 13.93 -9.12 1.12
N ASP A 159 13.85 -9.95 2.16
CA ASP A 159 14.86 -9.98 3.20
C ASP A 159 16.17 -10.54 2.66
N SER A 160 17.29 -10.01 3.14
CA SER A 160 18.63 -10.53 2.88
C SER A 160 19.24 -11.13 4.14
N ASN A 161 20.44 -11.66 4.05
CA ASN A 161 21.15 -12.21 5.24
C ASN A 161 21.46 -11.17 6.32
N SER A 162 21.36 -9.89 6.03
CA SER A 162 21.72 -8.78 6.93
C SER A 162 20.62 -7.72 7.08
N THR A 163 19.53 -7.88 6.36
CA THR A 163 18.43 -6.89 6.35
C THR A 163 17.10 -7.61 6.35
N SER A 164 16.19 -7.20 7.20
CA SER A 164 14.81 -7.67 7.23
C SER A 164 13.85 -6.49 7.21
N TYR A 165 12.62 -6.73 6.77
CA TYR A 165 11.60 -5.70 6.68
C TYR A 165 10.33 -6.13 7.42
N LEU A 166 9.73 -5.17 8.13
CA LEU A 166 8.39 -5.28 8.67
C LEU A 166 7.54 -4.16 8.09
N TYR A 167 6.35 -4.49 7.63
CA TYR A 167 5.47 -3.56 6.94
C TYR A 167 4.31 -3.17 7.84
N TYR A 168 4.13 -1.86 8.07
CA TYR A 168 3.08 -1.30 8.90
C TYR A 168 2.17 -0.38 8.09
N ARG A 169 1.00 0.00 8.62
CA ARG A 169 0.06 0.89 7.92
C ARG A 169 0.67 2.21 7.45
N ASN A 170 1.67 2.74 8.15
CA ASN A 170 2.24 4.05 7.91
C ASN A 170 3.65 4.05 7.32
N CYS A 171 4.36 2.94 7.35
CA CYS A 171 5.70 2.81 6.80
C CYS A 171 6.17 1.37 6.75
N ALA A 172 7.19 1.10 5.94
CA ALA A 172 8.04 -0.06 6.10
C ALA A 172 9.12 0.23 7.15
N VAL A 173 9.53 -0.78 7.90
CA VAL A 173 10.64 -0.67 8.86
C VAL A 173 11.74 -1.61 8.41
N LYS A 174 12.84 -1.04 7.99
CA LYS A 174 14.07 -1.77 7.67
C LYS A 174 14.83 -2.05 8.95
N ILE A 175 15.22 -3.29 9.14
CA ILE A 175 15.90 -3.81 10.32
C ILE A 175 17.28 -4.30 9.89
N THR A 176 18.32 -3.75 10.49
CA THR A 176 19.71 -4.14 10.29
C THR A 176 20.41 -4.27 11.63
N LYS A 177 21.68 -4.66 11.64
CA LYS A 177 22.51 -4.66 12.86
C LYS A 177 22.74 -3.26 13.44
N GLU A 178 22.60 -2.20 12.61
CA GLU A 178 22.73 -0.80 13.02
C GLU A 178 21.46 -0.28 13.73
N GLY A 179 20.31 -0.93 13.51
CA GLY A 179 19.04 -0.55 14.14
C GLY A 179 17.83 -0.62 13.23
N LEU A 180 16.84 0.21 13.57
CA LEU A 180 15.54 0.30 12.87
C LEU A 180 15.48 1.61 12.09
N GLU A 181 15.09 1.52 10.82
CA GLU A 181 14.92 2.66 9.90
C GLU A 181 13.50 2.62 9.32
N PRO A 182 12.60 3.52 9.73
CA PRO A 182 11.30 3.69 9.07
C PRO A 182 11.47 4.30 7.69
N ILE A 183 10.84 3.72 6.67
CA ILE A 183 10.90 4.13 5.26
C ILE A 183 9.48 4.29 4.75
N ASP A 184 9.19 5.41 4.05
CA ASP A 184 7.93 5.55 3.34
C ASP A 184 7.82 4.52 2.22
N TYR A 185 6.60 4.03 1.94
CA TYR A 185 6.41 3.06 0.87
C TYR A 185 6.81 3.60 -0.51
N MET A 186 6.65 4.89 -0.75
CA MET A 186 7.06 5.52 -2.02
C MET A 186 8.58 5.53 -2.20
N ASP A 187 9.35 5.53 -1.10
CA ASP A 187 10.81 5.53 -1.11
C ASP A 187 11.41 4.12 -1.07
N LEU A 188 10.57 3.09 -0.93
CA LEU A 188 10.98 1.69 -1.05
C LEU A 188 11.43 1.40 -2.49
N GLY A 189 12.63 0.92 -2.68
CA GLY A 189 13.19 0.58 -3.99
C GLY A 189 12.52 -0.61 -4.71
N GLY A 190 11.32 -1.02 -4.30
CA GLY A 190 10.54 -2.11 -4.87
C GLY A 190 9.13 -2.16 -4.28
N TYR A 191 8.42 -3.26 -4.54
CA TYR A 191 7.00 -3.41 -4.22
C TYR A 191 6.78 -4.37 -3.05
N VAL A 192 5.63 -4.20 -2.38
CA VAL A 192 5.19 -5.05 -1.26
C VAL A 192 3.73 -5.42 -1.45
N TRP A 193 3.39 -6.68 -1.19
CA TRP A 193 1.98 -7.08 -1.11
C TRP A 193 1.30 -6.41 0.09
N LYS A 194 0.16 -5.78 -0.15
CA LYS A 194 -0.63 -5.12 0.89
C LYS A 194 -1.09 -6.08 1.99
N GLU A 195 -1.28 -7.35 1.65
CA GLU A 195 -1.60 -8.39 2.64
C GLU A 195 -0.49 -8.67 3.65
N HIS A 196 0.76 -8.24 3.37
CA HIS A 196 1.89 -8.34 4.29
C HIS A 196 1.91 -7.20 5.32
N ILE A 197 1.03 -6.21 5.18
CA ILE A 197 0.97 -5.08 6.10
C ILE A 197 0.38 -5.53 7.43
N ILE A 198 1.15 -5.33 8.50
CA ILE A 198 0.71 -5.48 9.88
C ILE A 198 -0.33 -4.38 10.14
N ASP A 199 -1.55 -4.76 10.56
CA ASP A 199 -2.71 -3.89 10.69
C ASP A 199 -2.63 -2.94 11.90
N ARG A 200 -1.49 -2.24 12.03
CA ARG A 200 -1.23 -1.19 13.03
C ARG A 200 -0.20 -0.20 12.50
N LYS A 201 -0.13 0.98 13.15
CA LYS A 201 0.89 1.97 12.86
C LYS A 201 2.17 1.66 13.64
N PHE A 202 3.31 1.78 12.97
CA PHE A 202 4.61 1.77 13.63
C PHE A 202 4.81 3.06 14.40
N LYS A 203 5.35 2.92 15.61
CA LYS A 203 5.77 4.03 16.48
C LYS A 203 7.00 3.59 17.26
N ILE A 204 8.05 4.39 17.22
CA ILE A 204 9.23 4.19 18.07
C ILE A 204 8.82 4.45 19.51
N CYS A 205 9.11 3.50 20.40
CA CYS A 205 8.84 3.59 21.82
C CYS A 205 10.16 3.82 22.54
N GLU A 206 10.25 4.83 23.40
CA GLU A 206 11.41 5.08 24.25
C GLU A 206 11.52 4.03 25.35
N ASN A 207 10.37 3.61 25.91
CA ASN A 207 10.33 2.52 26.89
C ASN A 207 10.37 1.17 26.17
N THR A 208 11.47 0.46 26.34
CA THR A 208 11.70 -0.87 25.75
C THR A 208 11.29 -2.01 26.67
N GLU A 209 10.84 -1.76 27.90
CA GLU A 209 10.31 -2.79 28.80
C GLU A 209 8.85 -3.07 28.46
N CYS A 210 8.51 -4.34 28.35
CA CYS A 210 7.15 -4.81 28.08
C CYS A 210 6.90 -6.17 28.71
N ASP A 211 5.60 -6.52 28.85
CA ASP A 211 5.19 -7.79 29.46
C ASP A 211 5.75 -9.01 28.74
N TYR A 212 5.90 -8.93 27.43
CA TYR A 212 6.47 -10.03 26.65
C TYR A 212 7.95 -10.26 26.95
N LYS A 213 8.76 -9.21 27.10
CA LYS A 213 10.15 -9.33 27.56
C LYS A 213 10.23 -9.94 28.97
N THR A 214 9.35 -9.48 29.85
CA THR A 214 9.24 -10.05 31.20
C THR A 214 8.86 -11.53 31.17
N PHE A 215 7.93 -11.89 30.31
CA PHE A 215 7.54 -13.29 30.07
C PHE A 215 8.76 -14.10 29.59
N ILE A 216 9.50 -13.66 28.58
CA ILE A 216 10.70 -14.34 28.06
C ILE A 216 11.74 -14.54 29.17
N LYS A 217 12.05 -13.49 29.98
CA LYS A 217 12.95 -13.59 31.12
C LYS A 217 12.51 -14.68 32.10
N ARG A 218 11.20 -14.73 32.42
CA ARG A 218 10.64 -15.72 33.38
C ARG A 218 10.72 -17.16 32.87
N ILE A 219 10.36 -17.44 31.63
CA ILE A 219 10.45 -18.80 31.07
C ILE A 219 11.90 -19.28 30.93
N CYS A 220 12.85 -18.35 30.87
CA CYS A 220 14.28 -18.62 30.87
C CYS A 220 14.87 -18.65 32.27
N ALA A 221 14.07 -18.63 33.35
CA ALA A 221 14.53 -18.57 34.75
C ALA A 221 15.50 -17.40 35.03
N ASN A 222 15.38 -16.30 34.28
CA ASN A 222 16.29 -15.15 34.28
C ASN A 222 17.75 -15.48 33.90
N ASP A 223 18.01 -16.60 33.28
CA ASP A 223 19.32 -16.94 32.72
C ASP A 223 19.57 -16.13 31.44
N GLU A 224 20.61 -15.30 31.44
CA GLU A 224 20.90 -14.38 30.32
C GLU A 224 21.24 -15.11 29.02
N ALA A 225 21.90 -16.29 29.09
CA ALA A 225 22.25 -17.05 27.91
C ALA A 225 21.00 -17.65 27.26
N ARG A 226 20.05 -18.16 28.08
CA ARG A 226 18.75 -18.66 27.62
C ARG A 226 17.90 -17.51 27.04
N VAL A 227 17.86 -16.34 27.68
CA VAL A 227 17.14 -15.15 27.18
C VAL A 227 17.69 -14.75 25.80
N LYS A 228 18.99 -14.63 25.62
CA LYS A 228 19.60 -14.33 24.32
C LYS A 228 19.28 -15.38 23.24
N THR A 229 19.25 -16.65 23.62
CA THR A 229 18.86 -17.73 22.71
C THR A 229 17.42 -17.57 22.26
N MET A 230 16.50 -17.27 23.18
CA MET A 230 15.10 -17.05 22.85
C MET A 230 14.89 -15.80 21.98
N GLU A 231 15.59 -14.70 22.28
CA GLU A 231 15.57 -13.47 21.46
C GLU A 231 16.09 -13.74 20.04
N SER A 232 17.17 -14.51 19.89
CA SER A 232 17.73 -14.93 18.60
C SER A 232 16.73 -15.82 17.85
N THR A 233 16.02 -16.71 18.55
CA THR A 233 14.97 -17.56 17.98
C THR A 233 13.80 -16.73 17.48
N ILE A 234 13.38 -15.72 18.24
CA ILE A 234 12.33 -14.76 17.79
C ILE A 234 12.79 -14.06 16.51
N GLY A 235 14.02 -13.52 16.49
CA GLY A 235 14.59 -12.86 15.31
C GLY A 235 14.61 -13.79 14.09
N PHE A 236 15.01 -15.04 14.27
CA PHE A 236 15.01 -16.05 13.22
C PHE A 236 13.60 -16.34 12.69
N LEU A 237 12.59 -16.48 13.55
CA LEU A 237 11.21 -16.72 13.16
C LEU A 237 10.56 -15.49 12.47
N MET A 238 11.01 -14.29 12.83
CA MET A 238 10.54 -13.04 12.21
C MET A 238 11.17 -12.76 10.85
N HIS A 239 12.32 -13.32 10.58
CA HIS A 239 13.11 -13.09 9.39
C HIS A 239 12.58 -13.86 8.17
N GLY A 240 12.55 -13.22 6.99
CA GLY A 240 12.03 -13.81 5.75
C GLY A 240 13.10 -14.44 4.84
N TYR A 241 14.38 -14.15 5.06
CA TYR A 241 15.47 -14.67 4.23
C TYR A 241 15.63 -16.18 4.38
N LYS A 242 15.72 -16.89 3.27
CA LYS A 242 15.95 -18.35 3.24
C LYS A 242 17.37 -18.65 2.77
N ASN A 243 18.14 -19.26 3.66
CA ASN A 243 19.40 -19.87 3.26
C ASN A 243 19.16 -21.32 2.83
N LEU A 244 19.26 -21.59 1.53
CA LEU A 244 19.02 -22.93 0.98
C LEU A 244 19.98 -24.00 1.51
N SER A 245 21.16 -23.60 2.01
CA SER A 245 22.14 -24.50 2.60
C SER A 245 21.94 -24.75 4.10
N TYR A 246 21.11 -23.95 4.76
CA TYR A 246 20.88 -24.05 6.21
C TYR A 246 19.46 -23.57 6.56
N CYS A 247 18.59 -24.53 6.78
CA CYS A 247 17.17 -24.28 7.04
C CYS A 247 16.71 -25.05 8.31
N PRO A 248 17.09 -24.60 9.52
CA PRO A 248 16.76 -25.29 10.76
C PRO A 248 15.27 -25.15 11.09
N ALA A 249 14.71 -26.18 11.73
CA ALA A 249 13.41 -26.11 12.37
C ALA A 249 13.57 -25.74 13.84
N VAL A 250 12.68 -24.85 14.32
CA VAL A 250 12.61 -24.51 15.75
C VAL A 250 11.61 -25.45 16.44
N ILE A 251 12.08 -26.18 17.44
CA ILE A 251 11.26 -27.07 18.26
C ILE A 251 11.20 -26.50 19.68
N LEU A 252 10.00 -26.13 20.12
CA LEU A 252 9.75 -25.69 21.49
C LEU A 252 9.37 -26.91 22.34
N ASN A 253 10.20 -27.22 23.32
CA ASN A 253 9.94 -28.33 24.23
C ASN A 253 9.97 -27.87 25.69
N ASP A 254 9.38 -28.67 26.57
CA ASP A 254 9.46 -28.44 28.00
C ASP A 254 10.84 -28.93 28.53
N GLU A 255 11.35 -28.28 29.58
CA GLU A 255 12.64 -28.63 30.17
C GLU A 255 12.60 -30.03 30.79
N VAL A 256 11.44 -30.36 31.38
CA VAL A 256 11.20 -31.69 31.94
C VAL A 256 10.23 -32.44 31.02
N ILE A 257 10.72 -33.53 30.42
CA ILE A 257 9.88 -34.41 29.61
C ILE A 257 9.08 -35.30 30.57
N SER A 258 7.75 -35.23 30.52
CA SER A 258 6.83 -36.03 31.33
C SER A 258 5.94 -36.87 30.43
N ASP A 259 5.65 -38.09 30.83
CA ASP A 259 4.67 -38.95 30.15
C ASP A 259 3.22 -38.39 30.24
N ASN A 260 2.98 -37.48 31.19
CA ASN A 260 1.72 -36.73 31.33
C ASN A 260 2.02 -35.23 31.27
N PRO A 261 2.10 -34.61 30.07
CA PRO A 261 2.35 -33.18 29.94
C PRO A 261 1.11 -32.40 30.42
N GLU A 262 1.26 -31.62 31.49
CA GLU A 262 0.18 -30.80 32.05
C GLU A 262 -0.17 -29.58 31.21
N GLY A 263 0.63 -29.22 30.21
CA GLY A 263 0.46 -28.02 29.40
C GLY A 263 0.79 -26.73 30.19
N GLY A 264 0.46 -25.58 29.62
CA GLY A 264 0.58 -24.29 30.34
C GLY A 264 2.01 -23.72 30.47
N THR A 265 3.02 -24.33 29.82
CA THR A 265 4.44 -23.92 29.91
C THR A 265 4.80 -22.70 29.07
N GLY A 266 3.83 -22.07 28.41
CA GLY A 266 4.02 -20.80 27.69
C GLY A 266 4.37 -20.93 26.20
N LYS A 267 4.48 -22.13 25.64
CA LYS A 267 4.78 -22.34 24.19
C LYS A 267 3.78 -21.61 23.29
N GLY A 268 2.47 -21.75 23.58
CA GLY A 268 1.41 -21.05 22.83
C GLY A 268 1.49 -19.54 22.95
N LEU A 269 1.80 -19.02 24.16
CA LEU A 269 1.96 -17.57 24.36
C LEU A 269 3.16 -17.02 23.60
N PHE A 270 4.28 -17.76 23.55
CA PHE A 270 5.46 -17.42 22.77
C PHE A 270 5.12 -17.25 21.28
N MET A 271 4.43 -18.24 20.69
CA MET A 271 4.06 -18.21 19.27
C MET A 271 2.97 -17.17 18.98
N ASN A 272 2.01 -16.96 19.87
CA ASN A 272 0.96 -15.95 19.69
C ASN A 272 1.52 -14.53 19.64
N ALA A 273 2.59 -14.23 20.36
CA ALA A 273 3.25 -12.93 20.27
C ALA A 273 3.91 -12.73 18.88
N ILE A 274 4.54 -13.76 18.34
CA ILE A 274 5.09 -13.73 16.97
C ILE A 274 3.97 -13.52 15.94
N ASN A 275 2.81 -14.16 16.15
CA ASN A 275 1.64 -14.00 15.28
C ASN A 275 1.10 -12.55 15.21
N GLN A 276 1.42 -11.72 16.20
CA GLN A 276 1.09 -10.30 16.14
C GLN A 276 1.91 -9.52 15.12
N MET A 277 3.02 -10.09 14.64
CA MET A 277 3.95 -9.41 13.74
C MET A 277 4.18 -10.17 12.44
N LYS A 278 3.92 -11.47 12.42
CA LYS A 278 4.05 -12.32 11.23
C LYS A 278 2.95 -13.37 11.24
N LYS A 279 2.21 -13.51 10.14
CA LYS A 279 1.11 -14.47 10.02
C LYS A 279 1.58 -15.88 10.34
N LEU A 280 0.93 -16.52 11.31
CA LEU A 280 1.12 -17.91 11.68
C LEU A 280 0.02 -18.77 11.07
N VAL A 281 0.41 -19.92 10.54
CA VAL A 281 -0.53 -20.95 10.11
C VAL A 281 -0.36 -22.13 11.06
N VAL A 282 -1.44 -22.54 11.72
CA VAL A 282 -1.49 -23.72 12.56
C VAL A 282 -1.97 -24.88 11.69
N ILE A 283 -1.22 -25.98 11.69
CA ILE A 283 -1.58 -27.22 11.00
C ILE A 283 -1.83 -28.25 12.09
N ASP A 284 -3.06 -28.75 12.17
CA ASP A 284 -3.48 -29.82 13.11
C ASP A 284 -3.20 -31.20 12.51
#